data_6081b4fe906545a0f743448a62da047b
#
_entry.id   6081b4fe906545a0f743448a62da047b
#
_cell.length_a   1.000
_cell.length_b   1.000
_cell.length_c   1.000
_cell.angle_alpha   90.00
_cell.angle_beta   90.00
_cell.angle_gamma   90.00
#
_symmetry.space_group_name_H-M   'P 1'
#
loop_
_entity.id
_entity.type
_entity.pdbx_description
1 polymer ?
#
loop_
_entity_poly.entity_id
_entity_poly.type
_entity_poly.pdbx_seq_one_letter_code
_entity_poly.pdbx_strand_id
1 'polypeptide(L)'
;MMRKIINKELFLNIGKFIFLVLVLGAFFFDYNYKSNFEKETRRTEEKNAKSVFENTDILARGAIVVRLSDDFVLYEKNSDKPMELASITKLFNDFVFVSNLPLSMDIKVSEADTRMYGAGVISPGENFKALDLLQMSLIVSSNDATSALARSYGETIGRNIVLDMNSFASNNQLESIYFNTPTGLPTDGGFPGGVGSPRDIAKMLKIINETYPDVFFLSSYERIPFFGPDEVVLNTNKALDK
;
A
#
# COMPACT_ATOMS: atom_id res chain seq x y z
N MET A 1 -14.07 35.66 69.39
CA MET A 1 -14.03 36.17 67.97
C MET A 1 -13.24 35.27 67.04
N MET A 2 -12.07 34.84 67.35
CA MET A 2 -11.22 33.92 66.50
C MET A 2 -11.89 32.59 66.10
N ARG A 3 -12.62 31.87 66.98
CA ARG A 3 -13.25 30.59 66.67
C ARG A 3 -14.34 30.67 65.57
N LYS A 4 -15.05 31.84 65.43
CA LYS A 4 -16.03 32.04 64.38
C LYS A 4 -15.40 32.29 63.00
N ILE A 5 -14.21 32.88 62.96
CA ILE A 5 -13.47 33.18 61.73
C ILE A 5 -12.89 31.89 61.14
N ILE A 6 -12.28 31.06 61.99
CA ILE A 6 -11.70 29.76 61.59
C ILE A 6 -12.78 28.83 61.03
N ASN A 7 -13.97 28.78 61.61
CA ASN A 7 -15.07 27.97 61.10
C ASN A 7 -15.59 28.47 59.74
N LYS A 8 -15.59 29.76 59.49
CA LYS A 8 -16.07 30.33 58.19
C LYS A 8 -15.13 30.03 57.03
N GLU A 9 -13.81 30.13 57.26
CA GLU A 9 -12.79 29.76 56.25
C GLU A 9 -12.77 28.24 55.98
N LEU A 10 -12.92 27.43 57.03
CA LEU A 10 -12.99 25.98 56.87
C LEU A 10 -14.22 25.58 56.04
N PHE A 11 -15.40 26.15 56.33
CA PHE A 11 -16.61 25.90 55.50
C PHE A 11 -16.45 26.36 54.08
N LEU A 12 -15.81 27.50 53.80
CA LEU A 12 -15.55 28.00 52.47
C LEU A 12 -14.63 27.08 51.70
N ASN A 13 -13.58 26.58 52.33
CA ASN A 13 -12.63 25.67 51.68
C ASN A 13 -13.23 24.28 51.43
N ILE A 14 -14.07 23.75 52.32
CA ILE A 14 -14.87 22.54 52.09
C ILE A 14 -15.83 22.74 50.89
N GLY A 15 -16.54 23.87 50.84
CA GLY A 15 -17.43 24.21 49.73
C GLY A 15 -16.69 24.26 48.38
N LYS A 16 -15.50 24.88 48.33
CA LYS A 16 -14.65 24.92 47.11
C LYS A 16 -14.18 23.52 46.70
N PHE A 17 -13.79 22.71 47.69
CA PHE A 17 -13.37 21.33 47.42
C PHE A 17 -14.52 20.48 46.86
N ILE A 18 -15.72 20.56 47.43
CA ILE A 18 -16.90 19.84 46.95
C ILE A 18 -17.25 20.31 45.53
N PHE A 19 -17.21 21.63 45.27
CA PHE A 19 -17.46 22.17 43.97
C PHE A 19 -16.46 21.65 42.91
N LEU A 20 -15.15 21.63 43.27
CA LEU A 20 -14.12 21.08 42.39
C LEU A 20 -14.37 19.61 42.08
N VAL A 21 -14.73 18.80 43.09
CA VAL A 21 -15.02 17.37 42.88
C VAL A 21 -16.23 17.17 41.98
N LEU A 22 -17.27 17.98 42.13
CA LEU A 22 -18.46 17.91 41.28
C LEU A 22 -18.15 18.32 39.83
N VAL A 23 -17.35 19.36 39.62
CA VAL A 23 -16.91 19.78 38.28
C VAL A 23 -16.06 18.71 37.62
N LEU A 24 -15.06 18.15 38.33
CA LEU A 24 -14.22 17.06 37.81
C LEU A 24 -15.05 15.80 37.53
N GLY A 25 -16.00 15.47 38.39
CA GLY A 25 -16.95 14.37 38.19
C GLY A 25 -17.81 14.55 36.93
N ALA A 26 -18.31 15.77 36.69
CA ALA A 26 -19.08 16.09 35.50
C ALA A 26 -18.23 15.97 34.23
N PHE A 27 -16.99 16.49 34.25
CA PHE A 27 -16.06 16.32 33.13
C PHE A 27 -15.72 14.85 32.85
N PHE A 28 -15.48 14.08 33.90
CA PHE A 28 -15.18 12.65 33.76
C PHE A 28 -16.38 11.87 33.23
N PHE A 29 -17.60 12.22 33.66
CA PHE A 29 -18.84 11.62 33.17
C PHE A 29 -19.07 11.96 31.69
N ASP A 30 -18.93 13.23 31.30
CA ASP A 30 -19.07 13.67 29.90
C ASP A 30 -18.03 12.98 28.99
N TYR A 31 -16.77 12.92 29.43
CA TYR A 31 -15.70 12.21 28.71
C TYR A 31 -16.02 10.72 28.51
N ASN A 32 -16.45 10.02 29.55
CA ASN A 32 -16.79 8.60 29.45
C ASN A 32 -18.06 8.39 28.59
N TYR A 33 -19.04 9.27 28.69
CA TYR A 33 -20.26 9.20 27.89
C TYR A 33 -19.95 9.36 26.40
N LYS A 34 -19.17 10.38 26.02
CA LYS A 34 -18.74 10.61 24.64
C LYS A 34 -17.92 9.42 24.12
N SER A 35 -16.94 8.96 24.90
CA SER A 35 -16.12 7.82 24.52
C SER A 35 -16.92 6.54 24.28
N ASN A 36 -17.93 6.26 25.12
CA ASN A 36 -18.80 5.10 24.94
C ASN A 36 -19.72 5.26 23.73
N PHE A 37 -20.28 6.44 23.52
CA PHE A 37 -21.13 6.75 22.37
C PHE A 37 -20.34 6.59 21.06
N GLU A 38 -19.14 7.13 20.98
CA GLU A 38 -18.26 6.96 19.80
C GLU A 38 -17.93 5.49 19.53
N LYS A 39 -17.64 4.71 20.59
CA LYS A 39 -17.37 3.26 20.46
C LYS A 39 -18.57 2.48 19.93
N GLU A 40 -19.79 2.79 20.42
CA GLU A 40 -21.01 2.11 19.94
C GLU A 40 -21.36 2.49 18.51
N THR A 41 -21.21 3.77 18.16
CA THR A 41 -21.40 4.24 16.78
C THR A 41 -20.43 3.54 15.85
N ARG A 42 -19.16 3.52 16.20
CA ARG A 42 -18.12 2.83 15.42
C ARG A 42 -18.43 1.33 15.26
N ARG A 43 -18.81 0.63 16.33
CA ARG A 43 -19.18 -0.79 16.25
C ARG A 43 -20.35 -1.05 15.31
N THR A 44 -21.33 -0.16 15.31
CA THR A 44 -22.50 -0.26 14.43
C THR A 44 -22.11 -0.04 12.97
N GLU A 45 -21.28 0.96 12.70
CA GLU A 45 -20.72 1.22 11.36
C GLU A 45 -19.89 0.05 10.85
N GLU A 46 -19.04 -0.52 11.69
CA GLU A 46 -18.20 -1.68 11.37
C GLU A 46 -19.06 -2.92 11.06
N LYS A 47 -20.10 -3.18 11.85
CA LYS A 47 -21.04 -4.26 11.61
C LYS A 47 -21.79 -4.07 10.29
N ASN A 48 -22.29 -2.87 10.03
CA ASN A 48 -22.99 -2.56 8.78
C ASN A 48 -22.05 -2.69 7.57
N ALA A 49 -20.81 -2.21 7.68
CA ALA A 49 -19.83 -2.33 6.62
C ALA A 49 -19.48 -3.80 6.32
N LYS A 50 -19.30 -4.64 7.34
CA LYS A 50 -19.06 -6.09 7.14
C LYS A 50 -20.26 -6.80 6.51
N SER A 51 -21.48 -6.40 6.84
CA SER A 51 -22.70 -7.06 6.32
C SER A 51 -22.83 -6.97 4.80
N VAL A 52 -22.20 -5.97 4.16
CA VAL A 52 -22.13 -5.85 2.69
C VAL A 52 -21.42 -7.06 2.07
N PHE A 53 -20.49 -7.67 2.80
CA PHE A 53 -19.66 -8.77 2.33
C PHE A 53 -20.12 -10.17 2.84
N GLU A 54 -21.14 -10.23 3.74
CA GLU A 54 -21.57 -11.50 4.37
C GLU A 54 -21.97 -12.59 3.38
N ASN A 55 -22.52 -12.20 2.21
CA ASN A 55 -22.93 -13.11 1.16
C ASN A 55 -22.04 -13.03 -0.09
N THR A 56 -20.84 -12.44 0.03
CA THR A 56 -19.92 -12.29 -1.10
C THR A 56 -19.10 -13.57 -1.25
N ASP A 57 -19.40 -14.33 -2.29
CA ASP A 57 -18.55 -15.45 -2.72
C ASP A 57 -17.64 -15.01 -3.87
N ILE A 58 -16.34 -15.03 -3.64
CA ILE A 58 -15.33 -14.68 -4.63
C ILE A 58 -14.52 -15.92 -5.03
N LEU A 59 -14.25 -16.05 -6.32
CA LEU A 59 -13.49 -17.18 -6.87
C LEU A 59 -11.99 -17.11 -6.52
N ALA A 60 -11.49 -15.94 -6.10
CA ALA A 60 -10.09 -15.78 -5.69
C ALA A 60 -9.73 -16.73 -4.55
N ARG A 61 -8.51 -17.29 -4.60
CA ARG A 61 -7.98 -18.19 -3.55
C ARG A 61 -7.69 -17.46 -2.24
N GLY A 62 -7.36 -16.18 -2.32
CA GLY A 62 -7.14 -15.30 -1.18
C GLY A 62 -7.59 -13.88 -1.52
N ALA A 63 -8.11 -13.16 -0.54
CA ALA A 63 -8.53 -11.78 -0.68
C ALA A 63 -8.58 -11.08 0.68
N ILE A 64 -8.48 -9.77 0.65
CA ILE A 64 -8.73 -8.90 1.78
C ILE A 64 -9.30 -7.56 1.30
N VAL A 65 -10.21 -6.99 2.06
CA VAL A 65 -10.69 -5.61 1.90
C VAL A 65 -10.45 -4.89 3.20
N VAL A 66 -9.67 -3.82 3.15
CA VAL A 66 -9.27 -3.02 4.32
C VAL A 66 -9.66 -1.58 4.12
N ARG A 67 -10.21 -0.96 5.15
CA ARG A 67 -10.43 0.48 5.19
C ARG A 67 -9.13 1.18 5.56
N LEU A 68 -8.56 1.96 4.64
CA LEU A 68 -7.22 2.55 4.80
C LEU A 68 -7.10 3.52 5.98
N SER A 69 -8.20 4.17 6.39
CA SER A 69 -8.16 5.19 7.45
C SER A 69 -7.86 4.65 8.85
N ASP A 70 -8.16 3.37 9.11
CA ASP A 70 -8.02 2.76 10.45
C ASP A 70 -7.66 1.28 10.42
N ASP A 71 -7.27 0.75 9.27
CA ASP A 71 -6.89 -0.65 9.03
C ASP A 71 -7.99 -1.68 9.36
N PHE A 72 -9.26 -1.21 9.38
CA PHE A 72 -10.38 -2.09 9.68
C PHE A 72 -10.63 -3.07 8.54
N VAL A 73 -10.59 -4.38 8.85
CA VAL A 73 -10.83 -5.45 7.87
C VAL A 73 -12.33 -5.62 7.64
N LEU A 74 -12.77 -5.29 6.43
CA LEU A 74 -14.16 -5.42 5.98
C LEU A 74 -14.49 -6.83 5.49
N TYR A 75 -13.54 -7.47 4.80
CA TYR A 75 -13.64 -8.81 4.27
C TYR A 75 -12.27 -9.48 4.21
N GLU A 76 -12.24 -10.79 4.44
CA GLU A 76 -11.02 -11.58 4.27
C GLU A 76 -11.31 -13.03 3.90
N LYS A 77 -10.46 -13.58 3.03
CA LYS A 77 -10.44 -15.00 2.63
C LYS A 77 -8.99 -15.43 2.50
N ASN A 78 -8.54 -16.39 3.32
CA ASN A 78 -7.14 -16.85 3.34
C ASN A 78 -6.12 -15.69 3.37
N SER A 79 -6.43 -14.64 4.12
CA SER A 79 -5.70 -13.36 4.09
C SER A 79 -4.24 -13.47 4.54
N ASP A 80 -3.91 -14.45 5.38
CA ASP A 80 -2.55 -14.67 5.90
C ASP A 80 -1.79 -15.78 5.17
N LYS A 81 -2.43 -16.42 4.14
CA LYS A 81 -1.79 -17.50 3.39
C LYS A 81 -0.92 -16.94 2.27
N PRO A 82 0.40 -17.19 2.26
CA PRO A 82 1.27 -16.78 1.16
C PRO A 82 0.86 -17.48 -0.15
N MET A 83 0.92 -16.72 -1.25
CA MET A 83 0.61 -17.16 -2.61
C MET A 83 1.61 -16.54 -3.58
N GLU A 84 1.75 -17.13 -4.76
CA GLU A 84 2.53 -16.54 -5.83
C GLU A 84 1.92 -15.21 -6.27
N LEU A 85 2.75 -14.19 -6.38
CA LEU A 85 2.34 -12.81 -6.68
C LEU A 85 2.28 -12.52 -8.18
N ALA A 86 3.01 -13.29 -8.99
CA ALA A 86 3.16 -12.99 -10.41
C ALA A 86 3.45 -11.48 -10.63
N SER A 87 2.73 -10.82 -11.54
CA SER A 87 2.95 -9.42 -11.89
C SER A 87 2.68 -8.40 -10.77
N ILE A 88 2.06 -8.79 -9.65
CA ILE A 88 2.00 -7.91 -8.47
C ILE A 88 3.41 -7.53 -8.00
N THR A 89 4.39 -8.40 -8.22
CA THR A 89 5.81 -8.16 -7.92
C THR A 89 6.35 -6.88 -8.57
N LYS A 90 5.88 -6.54 -9.79
CA LYS A 90 6.33 -5.33 -10.50
C LYS A 90 6.06 -4.04 -9.74
N LEU A 91 4.94 -3.98 -9.02
CA LEU A 91 4.62 -2.81 -8.22
C LEU A 91 5.67 -2.55 -7.12
N PHE A 92 6.26 -3.61 -6.55
CA PHE A 92 7.36 -3.48 -5.60
C PHE A 92 8.65 -3.03 -6.25
N ASN A 93 9.00 -3.60 -7.42
CA ASN A 93 10.13 -3.16 -8.21
C ASN A 93 10.03 -1.67 -8.53
N ASP A 94 8.89 -1.27 -9.03
CA ASP A 94 8.61 0.11 -9.47
C ASP A 94 8.65 1.08 -8.30
N PHE A 95 8.08 0.69 -7.16
CA PHE A 95 8.14 1.46 -5.92
C PHE A 95 9.60 1.63 -5.44
N VAL A 96 10.40 0.57 -5.39
CA VAL A 96 11.81 0.67 -4.98
C VAL A 96 12.60 1.52 -5.96
N PHE A 97 12.32 1.42 -7.27
CA PHE A 97 12.96 2.25 -8.27
C PHE A 97 12.69 3.75 -8.02
N VAL A 98 11.41 4.15 -7.93
CA VAL A 98 11.03 5.58 -7.76
C VAL A 98 11.46 6.15 -6.42
N SER A 99 11.62 5.30 -5.40
CA SER A 99 12.11 5.71 -4.09
C SER A 99 13.59 6.11 -4.08
N ASN A 100 14.35 5.71 -5.11
CA ASN A 100 15.80 5.89 -5.14
C ASN A 100 16.31 6.63 -6.37
N LEU A 101 15.58 6.63 -7.48
CA LEU A 101 16.03 7.18 -8.76
C LEU A 101 14.95 8.08 -9.39
N PRO A 102 15.37 9.13 -10.12
CA PRO A 102 14.45 10.08 -10.73
C PRO A 102 13.77 9.51 -11.97
N LEU A 103 12.48 9.77 -12.13
CA LEU A 103 11.68 9.36 -13.29
C LEU A 103 12.11 10.04 -14.61
N SER A 104 12.87 11.12 -14.53
CA SER A 104 13.44 11.81 -15.72
C SER A 104 14.71 11.17 -16.27
N MET A 105 15.22 10.10 -15.61
CA MET A 105 16.42 9.38 -16.02
C MET A 105 16.24 8.75 -17.40
N ASP A 106 17.24 8.85 -18.28
CA ASP A 106 17.27 8.15 -19.56
C ASP A 106 17.77 6.73 -19.38
N ILE A 107 17.04 5.76 -19.90
CA ILE A 107 17.37 4.33 -19.83
C ILE A 107 17.40 3.77 -21.25
N LYS A 108 18.57 3.25 -21.65
CA LYS A 108 18.71 2.51 -22.89
C LYS A 108 18.36 1.06 -22.66
N VAL A 109 17.42 0.55 -23.45
CA VAL A 109 17.00 -0.86 -23.41
C VAL A 109 18.14 -1.75 -23.93
N SER A 110 18.45 -2.80 -23.20
CA SER A 110 19.44 -3.79 -23.59
C SER A 110 18.78 -5.05 -24.15
N GLU A 111 19.56 -5.89 -24.87
CA GLU A 111 19.07 -7.21 -25.29
C GLU A 111 18.67 -8.12 -24.12
N ALA A 112 19.33 -7.97 -22.97
CA ALA A 112 19.00 -8.74 -21.78
C ALA A 112 17.60 -8.41 -21.23
N ASP A 113 17.17 -7.15 -21.36
CA ASP A 113 15.88 -6.69 -20.88
C ASP A 113 14.72 -7.31 -21.69
N THR A 114 14.92 -7.57 -22.98
CA THR A 114 13.91 -8.05 -23.93
C THR A 114 13.88 -9.56 -24.14
N ARG A 115 14.64 -10.32 -23.34
CA ARG A 115 14.63 -11.79 -23.36
C ARG A 115 13.53 -12.40 -22.49
N MET A 116 12.76 -11.57 -21.81
CA MET A 116 11.71 -12.04 -20.91
C MET A 116 10.49 -12.52 -21.68
N TYR A 117 9.86 -13.58 -21.17
CA TYR A 117 8.59 -14.05 -21.72
C TYR A 117 7.48 -13.01 -21.43
N GLY A 118 6.74 -12.63 -22.47
CA GLY A 118 5.61 -11.70 -22.33
C GLY A 118 5.47 -10.72 -23.49
N ALA A 119 4.68 -9.68 -23.32
CA ALA A 119 4.48 -8.66 -24.35
C ALA A 119 5.76 -7.83 -24.53
N GLY A 120 6.47 -8.09 -25.64
CA GLY A 120 7.57 -7.25 -26.11
C GLY A 120 6.99 -5.98 -26.74
N VAL A 121 6.99 -4.90 -25.98
CA VAL A 121 6.51 -3.59 -26.46
C VAL A 121 7.71 -2.69 -26.78
N ILE A 122 8.90 -3.05 -26.33
CA ILE A 122 10.14 -2.29 -26.47
C ILE A 122 11.23 -3.13 -27.12
N SER A 123 12.15 -2.46 -27.85
CA SER A 123 13.23 -3.13 -28.57
C SER A 123 14.61 -2.75 -28.04
N PRO A 124 15.60 -3.66 -28.15
CA PRO A 124 16.99 -3.34 -27.78
C PRO A 124 17.50 -2.12 -28.53
N GLY A 125 18.22 -1.26 -27.84
CA GLY A 125 18.81 -0.04 -28.39
C GLY A 125 17.93 1.19 -28.29
N GLU A 126 16.65 1.04 -28.03
CA GLU A 126 15.72 2.17 -27.79
C GLU A 126 16.03 2.87 -26.47
N ASN A 127 15.74 4.16 -26.41
CA ASN A 127 15.91 4.99 -25.20
C ASN A 127 14.55 5.49 -24.70
N PHE A 128 14.30 5.31 -23.44
CA PHE A 128 13.10 5.75 -22.75
C PHE A 128 13.44 6.57 -21.50
N LYS A 129 12.53 7.45 -21.10
CA LYS A 129 12.56 7.93 -19.72
C LYS A 129 12.14 6.82 -18.76
N ALA A 130 12.67 6.85 -17.55
CA ALA A 130 12.24 5.90 -16.52
C ALA A 130 10.73 5.95 -16.29
N LEU A 131 10.09 7.14 -16.44
CA LEU A 131 8.64 7.31 -16.38
C LEU A 131 7.91 6.46 -17.43
N ASP A 132 8.39 6.43 -18.67
CA ASP A 132 7.76 5.68 -19.76
C ASP A 132 7.82 4.17 -19.47
N LEU A 133 8.98 3.68 -19.02
CA LEU A 133 9.15 2.29 -18.61
C LEU A 133 8.29 1.93 -17.39
N LEU A 134 8.17 2.84 -16.42
CA LEU A 134 7.30 2.65 -15.25
C LEU A 134 5.83 2.53 -15.67
N GLN A 135 5.37 3.39 -16.58
CA GLN A 135 4.01 3.31 -17.11
C GLN A 135 3.77 1.98 -17.84
N MET A 136 4.71 1.52 -18.65
CA MET A 136 4.61 0.22 -19.31
C MET A 136 4.60 -0.95 -18.31
N SER A 137 5.41 -0.88 -17.26
CA SER A 137 5.42 -1.87 -16.18
C SER A 137 4.06 -1.97 -15.51
N LEU A 138 3.46 -0.84 -15.13
CA LEU A 138 2.21 -0.78 -14.36
C LEU A 138 0.94 -0.98 -15.20
N ILE A 139 0.91 -0.46 -16.44
CA ILE A 139 -0.31 -0.41 -17.26
C ILE A 139 -0.47 -1.67 -18.10
N VAL A 140 0.59 -2.05 -18.83
CA VAL A 140 0.57 -3.26 -19.69
C VAL A 140 1.27 -4.46 -19.07
N SER A 141 1.78 -4.29 -17.86
CA SER A 141 2.50 -5.36 -17.16
C SER A 141 3.74 -5.86 -17.92
N SER A 142 4.47 -4.94 -18.63
CA SER A 142 5.63 -5.28 -19.41
C SER A 142 6.78 -5.83 -18.56
N ASN A 143 7.19 -7.06 -18.86
CA ASN A 143 8.35 -7.66 -18.21
C ASN A 143 9.65 -6.99 -18.67
N ASP A 144 9.73 -6.61 -19.96
CA ASP A 144 10.89 -5.97 -20.55
C ASP A 144 11.16 -4.60 -19.92
N ALA A 145 10.10 -3.78 -19.77
CA ALA A 145 10.21 -2.48 -19.12
C ALA A 145 10.62 -2.60 -17.65
N THR A 146 10.05 -3.56 -16.91
CA THR A 146 10.43 -3.83 -15.52
C THR A 146 11.87 -4.29 -15.41
N SER A 147 12.34 -5.12 -16.36
CA SER A 147 13.72 -5.60 -16.40
C SER A 147 14.70 -4.47 -16.69
N ALA A 148 14.36 -3.55 -17.62
CA ALA A 148 15.17 -2.38 -17.94
C ALA A 148 15.30 -1.44 -16.71
N LEU A 149 14.20 -1.20 -15.98
CA LEU A 149 14.22 -0.45 -14.72
C LEU A 149 15.11 -1.14 -13.68
N ALA A 150 14.94 -2.44 -13.47
CA ALA A 150 15.71 -3.22 -12.50
C ALA A 150 17.20 -3.24 -12.80
N ARG A 151 17.58 -3.44 -14.06
CA ARG A 151 18.99 -3.38 -14.51
C ARG A 151 19.57 -1.99 -14.30
N SER A 152 18.87 -0.95 -14.75
CA SER A 152 19.31 0.44 -14.61
C SER A 152 19.49 0.84 -13.15
N TYR A 153 18.59 0.37 -12.26
CA TYR A 153 18.75 0.50 -10.82
C TYR A 153 20.07 -0.12 -10.35
N GLY A 154 20.34 -1.36 -10.75
CA GLY A 154 21.57 -2.06 -10.38
C GLY A 154 22.84 -1.37 -10.86
N GLU A 155 22.83 -0.83 -12.09
CA GLU A 155 23.94 -0.07 -12.67
C GLU A 155 24.20 1.26 -11.94
N THR A 156 23.13 1.91 -11.47
CA THR A 156 23.23 3.23 -10.82
C THR A 156 23.51 3.14 -9.33
N ILE A 157 22.84 2.24 -8.62
CA ILE A 157 22.94 2.07 -7.16
C ILE A 157 24.07 1.11 -6.78
N GLY A 158 24.49 0.23 -7.70
CA GLY A 158 25.56 -0.74 -7.47
C GLY A 158 25.11 -2.04 -6.78
N ARG A 159 23.78 -2.30 -6.69
CA ARG A 159 23.26 -3.56 -6.15
C ARG A 159 21.93 -3.95 -6.77
N ASN A 160 21.61 -5.26 -6.70
CA ASN A 160 20.39 -5.82 -7.25
C ASN A 160 19.14 -5.27 -6.54
N ILE A 161 18.17 -4.75 -7.31
CA ILE A 161 16.92 -4.17 -6.80
C ILE A 161 16.12 -5.18 -5.96
N VAL A 162 16.18 -6.49 -6.25
CA VAL A 162 15.48 -7.54 -5.50
C VAL A 162 15.96 -7.59 -4.04
N LEU A 163 17.22 -7.27 -3.77
CA LEU A 163 17.72 -7.18 -2.39
C LEU A 163 17.05 -6.02 -1.64
N ASP A 164 16.81 -4.90 -2.32
CA ASP A 164 16.15 -3.75 -1.73
C ASP A 164 14.65 -3.97 -1.58
N MET A 165 14.01 -4.68 -2.51
CA MET A 165 12.62 -5.13 -2.39
C MET A 165 12.44 -6.01 -1.13
N ASN A 166 13.32 -7.00 -0.93
CA ASN A 166 13.29 -7.87 0.24
C ASN A 166 13.65 -7.13 1.54
N SER A 167 14.60 -6.19 1.48
CA SER A 167 14.95 -5.35 2.64
C SER A 167 13.77 -4.46 3.03
N PHE A 168 13.07 -3.88 2.07
CA PHE A 168 11.86 -3.10 2.31
C PHE A 168 10.78 -3.95 2.98
N ALA A 169 10.51 -5.15 2.46
CA ALA A 169 9.53 -6.07 3.05
C ALA A 169 9.87 -6.39 4.52
N SER A 170 11.13 -6.74 4.79
CA SER A 170 11.60 -7.05 6.15
C SER A 170 11.50 -5.85 7.10
N ASN A 171 11.95 -4.67 6.66
CA ASN A 171 11.93 -3.45 7.48
C ASN A 171 10.51 -2.99 7.85
N ASN A 172 9.52 -3.35 7.03
CA ASN A 172 8.11 -3.03 7.24
C ASN A 172 7.29 -4.21 7.81
N GLN A 173 7.96 -5.26 8.30
CA GLN A 173 7.32 -6.42 8.95
C GLN A 173 6.29 -7.12 8.04
N LEU A 174 6.58 -7.18 6.72
CA LEU A 174 5.79 -7.89 5.74
C LEU A 174 6.33 -9.34 5.64
N GLU A 175 6.09 -10.12 6.68
CA GLU A 175 6.78 -11.40 6.94
C GLU A 175 6.50 -12.48 5.89
N SER A 176 5.36 -12.42 5.22
CA SER A 176 4.98 -13.36 4.18
C SER A 176 5.54 -13.02 2.79
N ILE A 177 6.13 -11.82 2.62
CA ILE A 177 6.60 -11.32 1.33
C ILE A 177 8.06 -11.68 1.11
N TYR A 178 8.31 -12.28 -0.06
CA TYR A 178 9.66 -12.56 -0.54
C TYR A 178 9.71 -12.52 -2.07
N PHE A 179 10.78 -11.94 -2.61
CA PHE A 179 11.01 -11.80 -4.05
C PHE A 179 12.26 -12.52 -4.50
N ASN A 180 12.16 -13.22 -5.65
CA ASN A 180 13.27 -13.86 -6.36
C ASN A 180 13.62 -13.10 -7.64
N THR A 181 12.64 -12.46 -8.28
CA THR A 181 12.81 -11.72 -9.54
C THR A 181 12.12 -10.37 -9.47
N PRO A 182 12.53 -9.36 -10.25
CA PRO A 182 11.88 -8.05 -10.27
C PRO A 182 10.53 -8.06 -10.97
N THR A 183 10.32 -9.00 -11.89
CA THR A 183 9.12 -9.10 -12.75
C THR A 183 8.01 -9.98 -12.17
N GLY A 184 8.34 -10.85 -11.22
CA GLY A 184 7.46 -11.90 -10.72
C GLY A 184 7.39 -13.16 -11.60
N LEU A 185 8.14 -13.21 -12.70
CA LEU A 185 8.32 -14.44 -13.46
C LEU A 185 9.11 -15.46 -12.63
N PRO A 186 8.82 -16.75 -12.77
CA PRO A 186 9.60 -17.78 -12.11
C PRO A 186 11.11 -17.70 -12.47
N THR A 187 11.94 -18.12 -11.53
CA THR A 187 13.37 -18.29 -11.79
C THR A 187 13.61 -19.48 -12.75
N ASP A 188 14.81 -19.59 -13.32
CA ASP A 188 15.22 -20.75 -14.15
C ASP A 188 15.10 -22.09 -13.38
N GLY A 189 15.18 -22.05 -12.04
CA GLY A 189 14.97 -23.20 -11.17
C GLY A 189 13.49 -23.51 -10.87
N GLY A 190 12.54 -22.76 -11.45
CA GLY A 190 11.09 -22.96 -11.26
C GLY A 190 10.56 -22.41 -9.94
N PHE A 191 11.33 -21.66 -9.16
CA PHE A 191 10.84 -20.99 -7.96
C PHE A 191 9.99 -19.77 -8.35
N PRO A 192 8.90 -19.47 -7.60
CA PRO A 192 8.08 -18.28 -7.82
C PRO A 192 8.91 -17.01 -7.85
N GLY A 193 8.59 -16.08 -8.74
CA GLY A 193 9.27 -14.78 -8.82
C GLY A 193 9.01 -13.88 -7.62
N GLY A 194 7.87 -14.06 -6.96
CA GLY A 194 7.52 -13.44 -5.70
C GLY A 194 6.40 -14.19 -5.00
N VAL A 195 6.37 -14.13 -3.68
CA VAL A 195 5.32 -14.69 -2.82
C VAL A 195 4.89 -13.67 -1.79
N GLY A 196 3.62 -13.75 -1.34
CA GLY A 196 3.10 -12.88 -0.28
C GLY A 196 1.65 -13.22 0.05
N SER A 197 1.21 -12.83 1.24
CA SER A 197 -0.17 -12.97 1.68
C SER A 197 -1.01 -11.75 1.26
N PRO A 198 -2.33 -11.90 1.06
CA PRO A 198 -3.21 -10.75 0.82
C PRO A 198 -3.08 -9.65 1.87
N ARG A 199 -2.90 -10.01 3.14
CA ARG A 199 -2.74 -9.05 4.24
C ARG A 199 -1.47 -8.22 4.12
N ASP A 200 -0.33 -8.84 3.84
CA ASP A 200 0.93 -8.10 3.71
C ASP A 200 0.97 -7.29 2.41
N ILE A 201 0.34 -7.78 1.34
CA ILE A 201 0.12 -6.99 0.13
C ILE A 201 -0.72 -5.74 0.44
N ALA A 202 -1.82 -5.86 1.20
CA ALA A 202 -2.64 -4.71 1.57
C ALA A 202 -1.85 -3.68 2.42
N LYS A 203 -1.04 -4.15 3.38
CA LYS A 203 -0.14 -3.26 4.14
C LYS A 203 0.84 -2.54 3.24
N MET A 204 1.48 -3.27 2.32
CA MET A 204 2.41 -2.66 1.37
C MET A 204 1.74 -1.64 0.47
N LEU A 205 0.55 -1.96 -0.09
CA LEU A 205 -0.22 -1.04 -0.91
C LEU A 205 -0.55 0.26 -0.15
N LYS A 206 -0.87 0.16 1.13
CA LYS A 206 -1.06 1.32 2.00
C LYS A 206 0.21 2.17 2.10
N ILE A 207 1.36 1.56 2.37
CA ILE A 207 2.65 2.26 2.45
C ILE A 207 2.97 2.98 1.13
N ILE A 208 2.80 2.31 0.00
CA ILE A 208 3.04 2.91 -1.33
C ILE A 208 2.10 4.10 -1.56
N ASN A 209 0.80 3.94 -1.26
CA ASN A 209 -0.18 5.01 -1.43
C ASN A 209 0.11 6.24 -0.55
N GLU A 210 0.62 6.03 0.66
CA GLU A 210 1.00 7.11 1.58
C GLU A 210 2.30 7.81 1.18
N THR A 211 3.23 7.08 0.54
CA THR A 211 4.58 7.58 0.22
C THR A 211 4.68 8.11 -1.21
N TYR A 212 4.09 7.38 -2.17
CA TYR A 212 4.13 7.67 -3.61
C TYR A 212 2.76 7.46 -4.27
N PRO A 213 1.75 8.27 -3.93
CA PRO A 213 0.39 8.12 -4.47
C PRO A 213 0.34 8.17 -6.01
N ASP A 214 1.27 8.90 -6.63
CA ASP A 214 1.36 9.02 -8.09
C ASP A 214 1.62 7.69 -8.78
N VAL A 215 2.29 6.72 -8.13
CA VAL A 215 2.49 5.37 -8.67
C VAL A 215 1.15 4.66 -8.88
N PHE A 216 0.23 4.77 -7.91
CA PHE A 216 -1.13 4.24 -8.06
C PHE A 216 -1.92 4.99 -9.11
N PHE A 217 -1.79 6.32 -9.14
CA PHE A 217 -2.48 7.14 -10.11
C PHE A 217 -2.09 6.75 -11.55
N LEU A 218 -0.81 6.49 -11.81
CA LEU A 218 -0.34 6.00 -13.10
C LEU A 218 -1.05 4.69 -13.52
N SER A 219 -1.26 3.76 -12.59
CA SER A 219 -1.94 2.49 -12.89
C SER A 219 -3.43 2.64 -13.22
N SER A 220 -4.03 3.80 -12.96
CA SER A 220 -5.44 4.10 -13.26
C SER A 220 -5.71 4.60 -14.68
N TYR A 221 -4.68 4.92 -15.47
CA TYR A 221 -4.87 5.32 -16.85
C TYR A 221 -5.39 4.14 -17.69
N GLU A 222 -6.49 4.34 -18.40
CA GLU A 222 -7.05 3.37 -19.35
C GLU A 222 -6.06 3.09 -20.49
N ARG A 223 -5.38 4.13 -20.94
CA ARG A 223 -4.42 4.11 -22.04
C ARG A 223 -3.33 5.16 -21.88
N ILE A 224 -2.18 4.89 -22.43
CA ILE A 224 -1.08 5.86 -22.54
C ILE A 224 -0.62 5.96 -23.99
N PRO A 225 -0.19 7.16 -24.47
CA PRO A 225 0.50 7.30 -25.73
C PRO A 225 1.84 6.57 -25.68
N PHE A 226 2.20 5.92 -26.79
CA PHE A 226 3.45 5.19 -26.92
C PHE A 226 4.08 5.50 -28.28
N PHE A 227 5.36 5.92 -28.34
CA PHE A 227 6.07 6.36 -29.54
C PHE A 227 5.44 7.49 -30.36
N GLY A 228 4.33 8.09 -29.91
CA GLY A 228 3.65 9.19 -30.60
C GLY A 228 2.17 9.24 -30.28
N PRO A 229 1.47 10.29 -30.71
CA PRO A 229 0.05 10.47 -30.38
C PRO A 229 -0.88 9.42 -31.00
N ASP A 230 -0.43 8.73 -32.06
CA ASP A 230 -1.22 7.76 -32.81
C ASP A 230 -1.04 6.31 -32.33
N GLU A 231 0.00 6.04 -31.52
CA GLU A 231 0.26 4.73 -30.94
C GLU A 231 -0.14 4.74 -29.46
N VAL A 232 -1.10 3.91 -29.11
CA VAL A 232 -1.63 3.83 -27.72
C VAL A 232 -1.46 2.43 -27.16
N VAL A 233 -1.04 2.36 -25.91
CA VAL A 233 -0.98 1.12 -25.15
C VAL A 233 -2.15 1.11 -24.15
N LEU A 234 -2.91 0.00 -24.16
CA LEU A 234 -4.09 -0.16 -23.31
C LEU A 234 -3.75 -0.82 -21.99
N ASN A 235 -4.44 -0.39 -20.93
CA ASN A 235 -4.33 -1.02 -19.63
C ASN A 235 -4.85 -2.47 -19.66
N THR A 236 -4.16 -3.36 -18.98
CA THR A 236 -4.60 -4.75 -18.80
C THR A 236 -5.79 -4.89 -17.85
N ASN A 237 -6.07 -3.87 -17.06
CA ASN A 237 -7.22 -3.82 -16.16
C ASN A 237 -8.50 -3.43 -16.90
N LYS A 238 -9.24 -4.42 -17.38
CA LYS A 238 -10.51 -4.22 -18.11
C LYS A 238 -11.64 -3.61 -17.26
N ALA A 239 -11.47 -3.46 -15.96
CA ALA A 239 -12.45 -2.77 -15.13
C ALA A 239 -12.45 -1.26 -15.33
N LEU A 240 -11.40 -0.71 -15.96
CA LEU A 240 -11.31 0.71 -16.34
C LEU A 240 -12.13 1.06 -17.58
N ASP A 241 -12.54 0.06 -18.37
CA ASP A 241 -13.30 0.25 -19.62
C ASP A 241 -14.82 0.48 -19.38
N LYS A 242 -15.27 0.68 -18.14
CA LYS A 242 -16.71 0.74 -17.75
C LYS A 242 -17.17 2.12 -17.37
#